data_d9fd02f5687ffc8e5286c243d0489b2d
#
_entry.id   d9fd02f5687ffc8e5286c243d0489b2d
#
_cell.length_a   1.000
_cell.length_b   1.000
_cell.length_c   1.000
_cell.angle_alpha   90.00
_cell.angle_beta   90.00
_cell.angle_gamma   90.00
#
_symmetry.space_group_name_H-M   'P 1'
#
loop_
_entity.id
_entity.type
_entity.pdbx_description
1 polymer ?
#
loop_
_entity_poly.entity_id
_entity_poly.type
_entity_poly.pdbx_seq_one_letter_code
_entity_poly.pdbx_strand_id
1 'polypeptide(L)'
;MPEKSASAVQTAPSRPPVKAAKIEGSLERMEQLYGAISRRAFELFEKEGRVDGHHLRHWLEAERELLHPVHMKLEDAGGELVVRAELPGFTASDIEVSVEPRRVIITGKRESKEEDKQGDAVYVEQCSDEIFRIMDLPVEVNVMRVTASLKDGILNVQLPKAEATKPATAGTQGA
;
A
#
# COMPACT_ATOMS: atom_id res chain seq x y z
N MET A 1 41.68 -37.69 -13.39
CA MET A 1 41.00 -37.16 -12.21
C MET A 1 40.19 -35.97 -12.64
N PRO A 2 38.86 -36.07 -12.70
CA PRO A 2 38.03 -34.91 -13.00
C PRO A 2 37.67 -34.18 -11.69
N GLU A 3 38.08 -32.93 -11.61
CA GLU A 3 37.68 -32.03 -10.52
C GLU A 3 36.20 -31.66 -10.62
N LYS A 4 35.48 -31.96 -9.58
CA LYS A 4 34.09 -31.51 -9.37
C LYS A 4 34.09 -30.01 -9.12
N SER A 5 33.64 -29.24 -10.10
CA SER A 5 33.26 -27.84 -9.94
C SER A 5 32.00 -27.78 -9.02
N ALA A 6 32.19 -27.38 -7.79
CA ALA A 6 31.08 -27.05 -6.88
C ALA A 6 30.49 -25.72 -7.33
N SER A 7 29.31 -25.78 -7.93
CA SER A 7 28.50 -24.61 -8.24
C SER A 7 28.02 -24.01 -6.93
N ALA A 8 28.61 -22.89 -6.53
CA ALA A 8 28.12 -22.09 -5.40
C ALA A 8 26.80 -21.48 -5.81
N VAL A 9 25.73 -21.99 -5.19
CA VAL A 9 24.41 -21.34 -5.20
C VAL A 9 24.56 -20.02 -4.47
N GLN A 10 24.70 -18.93 -5.19
CA GLN A 10 24.63 -17.59 -4.65
C GLN A 10 23.18 -17.35 -4.18
N THR A 11 22.98 -17.50 -2.89
CA THR A 11 21.75 -17.06 -2.22
C THR A 11 21.66 -15.54 -2.40
N ALA A 12 20.73 -15.07 -3.22
CA ALA A 12 20.46 -13.65 -3.38
C ALA A 12 20.11 -13.07 -1.98
N PRO A 13 20.57 -11.85 -1.65
CA PRO A 13 20.28 -11.25 -0.35
C PRO A 13 18.77 -11.13 -0.19
N SER A 14 18.23 -11.79 0.82
CA SER A 14 16.82 -11.71 1.19
C SER A 14 16.50 -10.28 1.59
N ARG A 15 15.76 -9.57 0.74
CA ARG A 15 15.26 -8.24 1.05
C ARG A 15 14.31 -8.30 2.26
N PRO A 16 14.35 -7.30 3.14
CA PRO A 16 13.41 -7.26 4.25
C PRO A 16 11.97 -7.28 3.70
N PRO A 17 11.11 -8.14 4.25
CA PRO A 17 9.71 -8.16 3.88
C PRO A 17 9.06 -6.83 4.26
N VAL A 18 8.08 -6.40 3.46
CA VAL A 18 7.23 -5.27 3.80
C VAL A 18 6.45 -5.60 5.07
N LYS A 19 6.29 -4.65 5.98
CA LYS A 19 5.58 -4.85 7.23
C LYS A 19 4.13 -5.22 6.97
N ALA A 20 3.69 -6.35 7.54
CA ALA A 20 2.26 -6.65 7.63
C ALA A 20 1.65 -5.77 8.73
N ALA A 21 0.70 -4.92 8.38
CA ALA A 21 -0.02 -4.09 9.33
C ALA A 21 -1.25 -4.82 9.89
N LYS A 22 -1.59 -4.51 11.14
CA LYS A 22 -2.88 -4.91 11.70
C LYS A 22 -3.99 -3.99 11.17
N ILE A 23 -5.18 -4.52 10.97
CA ILE A 23 -6.36 -3.80 10.46
C ILE A 23 -6.67 -2.55 11.29
N GLU A 24 -6.54 -2.63 12.61
CA GLU A 24 -6.76 -1.53 13.56
C GLU A 24 -5.91 -0.28 13.22
N GLY A 25 -4.62 -0.48 12.92
CA GLY A 25 -3.73 0.63 12.52
C GLY A 25 -4.12 1.27 11.19
N SER A 26 -4.72 0.51 10.28
CA SER A 26 -5.20 1.02 8.99
C SER A 26 -6.45 1.90 9.16
N LEU A 27 -7.34 1.58 10.09
CA LEU A 27 -8.54 2.39 10.39
C LEU A 27 -8.15 3.72 11.04
N GLU A 28 -7.26 3.71 12.04
CA GLU A 28 -6.76 4.93 12.66
C GLU A 28 -6.09 5.85 11.63
N ARG A 29 -5.31 5.29 10.73
CA ARG A 29 -4.66 6.05 9.65
C ARG A 29 -5.68 6.64 8.68
N MET A 30 -6.73 5.90 8.34
CA MET A 30 -7.82 6.39 7.51
C MET A 30 -8.54 7.58 8.16
N GLU A 31 -8.82 7.52 9.47
CA GLU A 31 -9.45 8.62 10.21
C GLU A 31 -8.56 9.86 10.27
N GLN A 32 -7.26 9.67 10.53
CA GLN A 32 -6.28 10.76 10.53
C GLN A 32 -6.19 11.43 9.17
N LEU A 33 -6.11 10.64 8.10
CA LEU A 33 -6.04 11.11 6.73
C LEU A 33 -7.32 11.87 6.33
N TYR A 34 -8.50 11.31 6.65
CA TYR A 34 -9.77 11.98 6.40
C TYR A 34 -9.84 13.34 7.11
N GLY A 35 -9.40 13.40 8.36
CA GLY A 35 -9.31 14.65 9.12
C GLY A 35 -8.34 15.65 8.52
N ALA A 36 -7.20 15.20 7.99
CA ALA A 36 -6.22 16.06 7.32
C ALA A 36 -6.77 16.62 6.00
N ILE A 37 -7.39 15.77 5.17
CA ILE A 37 -8.03 16.20 3.91
C ILE A 37 -9.15 17.20 4.20
N SER A 38 -10.00 16.93 5.20
CA SER A 38 -11.09 17.83 5.59
C SER A 38 -10.59 19.22 5.99
N ARG A 39 -9.55 19.29 6.82
CA ARG A 39 -8.93 20.56 7.21
C ARG A 39 -8.38 21.29 6.00
N ARG A 40 -7.63 20.59 5.15
CA ARG A 40 -7.05 21.21 3.96
C ARG A 40 -8.11 21.70 2.97
N ALA A 41 -9.15 20.92 2.75
CA ALA A 41 -10.28 21.33 1.91
C ALA A 41 -10.98 22.59 2.46
N PHE A 42 -11.12 22.69 3.79
CA PHE A 42 -11.68 23.89 4.42
C PHE A 42 -10.77 25.11 4.26
N GLU A 43 -9.45 24.98 4.39
CA GLU A 43 -8.49 26.05 4.11
C GLU A 43 -8.60 26.55 2.66
N LEU A 44 -8.74 25.63 1.69
CA LEU A 44 -8.96 25.97 0.29
C LEU A 44 -10.28 26.74 0.08
N PHE A 45 -11.36 26.31 0.74
CA PHE A 45 -12.64 27.00 0.74
C PHE A 45 -12.53 28.41 1.31
N GLU A 46 -11.84 28.62 2.43
CA GLU A 46 -11.62 29.95 3.01
C GLU A 46 -10.78 30.84 2.10
N LYS A 47 -9.71 30.29 1.51
CA LYS A 47 -8.82 31.01 0.59
C LYS A 47 -9.53 31.47 -0.68
N GLU A 48 -10.51 30.70 -1.16
CA GLU A 48 -11.33 31.04 -2.32
C GLU A 48 -12.46 32.07 -2.01
N GLY A 49 -12.60 32.50 -0.76
CA GLY A 49 -13.60 33.46 -0.33
C GLY A 49 -14.94 32.83 0.05
N ARG A 50 -14.94 31.55 0.45
CA ARG A 50 -16.11 30.81 0.95
C ARG A 50 -17.24 30.69 -0.07
N VAL A 51 -16.86 30.41 -1.33
CA VAL A 51 -17.83 30.22 -2.43
C VAL A 51 -18.51 28.85 -2.29
N ASP A 52 -19.83 28.86 -2.16
CA ASP A 52 -20.63 27.63 -2.08
C ASP A 52 -20.64 26.84 -3.39
N GLY A 53 -20.83 25.53 -3.28
CA GLY A 53 -20.92 24.61 -4.41
C GLY A 53 -19.58 24.00 -4.88
N HIS A 54 -18.44 24.48 -4.37
CA HIS A 54 -17.11 23.99 -4.73
C HIS A 54 -16.51 22.96 -3.75
N HIS A 55 -17.30 22.47 -2.79
CA HIS A 55 -16.82 21.58 -1.73
C HIS A 55 -16.15 20.30 -2.25
N LEU A 56 -16.69 19.67 -3.31
CA LEU A 56 -16.08 18.48 -3.90
C LEU A 56 -14.74 18.79 -4.59
N ARG A 57 -14.63 19.94 -5.25
CA ARG A 57 -13.39 20.38 -5.87
C ARG A 57 -12.31 20.60 -4.81
N HIS A 58 -12.60 21.31 -3.72
CA HIS A 58 -11.67 21.54 -2.63
C HIS A 58 -11.24 20.23 -1.96
N TRP A 59 -12.17 19.27 -1.81
CA TRP A 59 -11.85 17.95 -1.30
C TRP A 59 -10.85 17.21 -2.19
N LEU A 60 -11.12 17.12 -3.49
CA LEU A 60 -10.25 16.44 -4.46
C LEU A 60 -8.89 17.11 -4.62
N GLU A 61 -8.83 18.44 -4.48
CA GLU A 61 -7.58 19.21 -4.51
C GLU A 61 -6.76 18.91 -3.24
N ALA A 62 -7.38 18.94 -2.07
CA ALA A 62 -6.74 18.59 -0.81
C ALA A 62 -6.23 17.15 -0.80
N GLU A 63 -7.01 16.20 -1.34
CA GLU A 63 -6.60 14.81 -1.50
C GLU A 63 -5.34 14.67 -2.37
N ARG A 64 -5.29 15.38 -3.51
CA ARG A 64 -4.13 15.36 -4.41
C ARG A 64 -2.88 15.99 -3.80
N GLU A 65 -3.05 17.01 -2.95
CA GLU A 65 -1.93 17.64 -2.25
C GLU A 65 -1.34 16.75 -1.14
N LEU A 66 -2.19 15.94 -0.49
CA LEU A 66 -1.79 15.12 0.66
C LEU A 66 -1.42 13.69 0.30
N LEU A 67 -1.98 13.15 -0.78
CA LEU A 67 -1.74 11.77 -1.19
C LEU A 67 -0.88 11.66 -2.43
N HIS A 68 0.13 10.80 -2.33
CA HIS A 68 0.94 10.41 -3.48
C HIS A 68 0.10 9.55 -4.45
N PRO A 69 0.10 9.87 -5.77
CA PRO A 69 -0.62 9.06 -6.75
C PRO A 69 0.04 7.68 -6.89
N VAL A 70 -0.77 6.63 -6.85
CA VAL A 70 -0.30 5.24 -6.96
C VAL A 70 -1.03 4.55 -8.09
N HIS A 71 -0.28 4.01 -9.04
CA HIS A 71 -0.79 3.07 -10.04
C HIS A 71 -0.80 1.66 -9.47
N MET A 72 -1.98 1.03 -9.48
CA MET A 72 -2.16 -0.34 -9.00
C MET A 72 -2.77 -1.22 -10.08
N LYS A 73 -2.29 -2.47 -10.15
CA LYS A 73 -2.84 -3.53 -11.02
C LYS A 73 -3.09 -4.78 -10.19
N LEU A 74 -4.19 -5.46 -10.52
CA LEU A 74 -4.51 -6.78 -10.01
C LEU A 74 -4.41 -7.79 -11.15
N GLU A 75 -3.63 -8.83 -10.95
CA GLU A 75 -3.46 -9.94 -11.89
C GLU A 75 -3.94 -11.23 -11.24
N ASP A 76 -4.65 -12.06 -12.02
CA ASP A 76 -5.03 -13.42 -11.61
C ASP A 76 -4.04 -14.42 -12.18
N ALA A 77 -3.25 -15.04 -11.32
CA ALA A 77 -2.24 -16.03 -11.68
C ALA A 77 -2.73 -17.48 -11.42
N GLY A 78 -4.03 -17.72 -11.52
CA GLY A 78 -4.65 -19.03 -11.34
C GLY A 78 -4.88 -19.37 -9.86
N GLY A 79 -3.86 -19.87 -9.15
CA GLY A 79 -3.95 -20.21 -7.73
C GLY A 79 -3.82 -19.02 -6.77
N GLU A 80 -3.36 -17.89 -7.26
CA GLU A 80 -3.13 -16.67 -6.47
C GLU A 80 -3.54 -15.42 -7.24
N LEU A 81 -3.80 -14.36 -6.49
CA LEU A 81 -3.89 -13.00 -7.02
C LEU A 81 -2.57 -12.27 -6.76
N VAL A 82 -2.16 -11.43 -7.69
CA VAL A 82 -0.97 -10.59 -7.54
C VAL A 82 -1.37 -9.13 -7.66
N VAL A 83 -1.14 -8.36 -6.61
CA VAL A 83 -1.29 -6.90 -6.63
C VAL A 83 0.08 -6.28 -6.89
N ARG A 84 0.17 -5.45 -7.90
CA ARG A 84 1.36 -4.63 -8.20
C ARG A 84 1.02 -3.17 -8.02
N ALA A 85 1.89 -2.45 -7.28
CA ALA A 85 1.75 -1.01 -7.08
C ALA A 85 3.09 -0.32 -7.39
N GLU A 86 3.03 0.79 -8.12
CA GLU A 86 4.19 1.61 -8.43
C GLU A 86 4.36 2.66 -7.33
N LEU A 87 5.46 2.56 -6.57
CA LEU A 87 5.77 3.38 -5.39
C LEU A 87 7.18 3.95 -5.50
N PRO A 88 7.45 4.81 -6.50
CA PRO A 88 8.80 5.35 -6.69
C PRO A 88 9.24 6.17 -5.47
N GLY A 89 10.48 5.94 -5.03
CA GLY A 89 11.08 6.65 -3.91
C GLY A 89 10.71 6.15 -2.51
N PHE A 90 9.79 5.18 -2.39
CA PHE A 90 9.49 4.53 -1.12
C PHE A 90 10.39 3.33 -0.88
N THR A 91 10.69 3.07 0.38
CA THR A 91 11.40 1.87 0.84
C THR A 91 10.43 0.90 1.52
N ALA A 92 10.86 -0.34 1.72
CA ALA A 92 10.03 -1.33 2.39
C ALA A 92 9.66 -0.95 3.84
N SER A 93 10.46 -0.09 4.48
CA SER A 93 10.18 0.42 5.84
C SER A 93 9.11 1.50 5.85
N ASP A 94 8.87 2.18 4.73
CA ASP A 94 7.89 3.26 4.60
C ASP A 94 6.49 2.73 4.28
N ILE A 95 6.39 1.45 3.89
CA ILE A 95 5.16 0.82 3.39
C ILE A 95 4.65 -0.23 4.37
N GLU A 96 3.35 -0.22 4.58
CA GLU A 96 2.61 -1.25 5.30
C GLU A 96 1.50 -1.83 4.42
N VAL A 97 1.34 -3.14 4.46
CA VAL A 97 0.29 -3.85 3.72
C VAL A 97 -0.58 -4.62 4.71
N SER A 98 -1.86 -4.29 4.73
CA SER A 98 -2.89 -5.04 5.46
C SER A 98 -3.74 -5.83 4.48
N VAL A 99 -4.01 -7.09 4.79
CA VAL A 99 -4.82 -7.96 3.94
C VAL A 99 -5.98 -8.54 4.73
N GLU A 100 -7.16 -8.36 4.19
CA GLU A 100 -8.40 -8.99 4.61
C GLU A 100 -8.79 -10.07 3.57
N PRO A 101 -9.72 -10.98 3.87
CA PRO A 101 -10.09 -12.04 2.91
C PRO A 101 -10.47 -11.55 1.52
N ARG A 102 -11.05 -10.35 1.42
CA ARG A 102 -11.51 -9.77 0.15
C ARG A 102 -11.03 -8.35 -0.12
N ARG A 103 -9.96 -7.93 0.58
CA ARG A 103 -9.46 -6.55 0.48
C ARG A 103 -7.97 -6.47 0.79
N VAL A 104 -7.28 -5.62 0.08
CA VAL A 104 -5.90 -5.20 0.37
C VAL A 104 -5.89 -3.70 0.65
N ILE A 105 -5.21 -3.31 1.72
CA ILE A 105 -4.97 -1.92 2.09
C ILE A 105 -3.46 -1.70 2.06
N ILE A 106 -3.03 -0.71 1.29
CA ILE A 106 -1.62 -0.29 1.21
C ILE A 106 -1.53 1.11 1.78
N THR A 107 -0.72 1.27 2.81
CA THR A 107 -0.42 2.55 3.42
C THR A 107 1.07 2.80 3.38
N GLY A 108 1.46 4.06 3.31
CA GLY A 108 2.86 4.45 3.35
C GLY A 108 3.02 5.88 3.76
N LYS A 109 4.14 6.18 4.42
CA LYS A 109 4.53 7.53 4.74
C LYS A 109 6.04 7.67 4.59
N ARG A 110 6.43 8.67 3.81
CA ARG A 110 7.83 9.04 3.64
C ARG A 110 8.00 10.51 4.00
N GLU A 111 9.01 10.79 4.79
CA GLU A 111 9.45 12.14 5.07
C GLU A 111 10.82 12.35 4.40
N SER A 112 10.92 13.32 3.51
CA SER A 112 12.19 13.75 2.93
C SER A 112 12.49 15.17 3.39
N LYS A 113 13.75 15.39 3.78
CA LYS A 113 14.29 16.72 4.06
C LYS A 113 15.33 16.99 3.00
N GLU A 114 15.10 17.96 2.18
CA GLU A 114 16.11 18.49 1.26
C GLU A 114 16.71 19.76 1.88
N GLU A 115 18.01 19.73 2.15
CA GLU A 115 18.76 20.91 2.56
C GLU A 115 19.50 21.45 1.33
N ASP A 116 19.07 22.56 0.83
CA ASP A 116 19.80 23.29 -0.22
C ASP A 116 20.59 24.43 0.42
N LYS A 117 21.90 24.42 0.23
CA LYS A 117 22.82 25.45 0.69
C LYS A 117 23.19 26.37 -0.46
N GLN A 118 22.54 27.50 -0.55
CA GLN A 118 22.96 28.59 -1.44
C GLN A 118 23.65 29.70 -0.64
N GLY A 119 24.99 29.65 -0.58
CA GLY A 119 25.77 30.60 0.20
C GLY A 119 25.56 30.44 1.72
N ASP A 120 25.25 31.52 2.41
CA ASP A 120 24.99 31.54 3.85
C ASP A 120 23.52 31.23 4.22
N ALA A 121 22.64 31.05 3.23
CA ALA A 121 21.23 30.70 3.45
C ALA A 121 21.02 29.19 3.34
N VAL A 122 20.41 28.61 4.36
CA VAL A 122 20.01 27.19 4.40
C VAL A 122 18.50 27.14 4.17
N TYR A 123 18.08 26.59 3.05
CA TYR A 123 16.68 26.31 2.76
C TYR A 123 16.42 24.85 3.13
N VAL A 124 15.50 24.65 4.03
CA VAL A 124 15.04 23.29 4.41
C VAL A 124 13.65 23.12 3.83
N GLU A 125 13.53 22.28 2.81
CA GLU A 125 12.24 21.85 2.30
C GLU A 125 11.91 20.50 2.89
N GLN A 126 10.81 20.42 3.61
CA GLN A 126 10.31 19.18 4.18
C GLN A 126 9.10 18.73 3.40
N CYS A 127 9.27 17.69 2.59
CA CYS A 127 8.18 17.04 1.88
C CYS A 127 7.74 15.79 2.65
N SER A 128 6.44 15.64 2.79
CA SER A 128 5.83 14.43 3.32
C SER A 128 4.92 13.83 2.27
N ASP A 129 5.30 12.66 1.78
CA ASP A 129 4.46 11.87 0.85
C ASP A 129 3.72 10.80 1.64
N GLU A 130 2.41 10.77 1.47
CA GLU A 130 1.56 9.77 2.11
C GLU A 130 0.82 8.94 1.05
N ILE A 131 0.76 7.63 1.28
CA ILE A 131 0.03 6.67 0.45
C ILE A 131 -1.09 6.07 1.26
N PHE A 132 -2.28 6.06 0.69
CA PHE A 132 -3.40 5.28 1.19
C PHE A 132 -4.20 4.75 0.01
N ARG A 133 -4.21 3.41 -0.16
CA ARG A 133 -4.94 2.75 -1.23
C ARG A 133 -5.66 1.52 -0.71
N ILE A 134 -6.88 1.36 -1.16
CA ILE A 134 -7.72 0.19 -0.90
C ILE A 134 -8.04 -0.46 -2.23
N MET A 135 -7.94 -1.79 -2.27
CA MET A 135 -8.34 -2.59 -3.42
C MET A 135 -9.19 -3.75 -2.95
N ASP A 136 -10.41 -3.84 -3.46
CA ASP A 136 -11.28 -5.00 -3.24
C ASP A 136 -10.85 -6.15 -4.16
N LEU A 137 -10.88 -7.36 -3.61
CA LEU A 137 -10.48 -8.58 -4.31
C LEU A 137 -11.71 -9.33 -4.82
N PRO A 138 -11.67 -9.87 -6.05
CA PRO A 138 -12.81 -10.58 -6.64
C PRO A 138 -13.10 -11.91 -5.95
N VAL A 139 -12.10 -12.51 -5.29
CA VAL A 139 -12.21 -13.77 -4.57
C VAL A 139 -11.53 -13.67 -3.21
N GLU A 140 -11.90 -14.56 -2.30
CA GLU A 140 -11.26 -14.63 -0.99
C GLU A 140 -9.83 -15.17 -1.09
N VAL A 141 -8.94 -14.59 -0.29
CA VAL A 141 -7.53 -14.97 -0.20
C VAL A 141 -7.18 -15.48 1.19
N ASN A 142 -6.16 -16.33 1.24
CA ASN A 142 -5.64 -16.86 2.51
C ASN A 142 -4.69 -15.83 3.12
N VAL A 143 -5.19 -15.05 4.09
CA VAL A 143 -4.45 -13.97 4.75
C VAL A 143 -3.19 -14.44 5.49
N MET A 144 -3.12 -15.74 5.86
CA MET A 144 -1.96 -16.30 6.56
C MET A 144 -0.78 -16.63 5.63
N ARG A 145 -1.00 -16.66 4.32
CA ARG A 145 0.00 -17.04 3.33
C ARG A 145 0.40 -15.89 2.39
N VAL A 146 0.04 -14.68 2.74
CA VAL A 146 0.37 -13.48 1.98
C VAL A 146 1.86 -13.18 2.06
N THR A 147 2.44 -12.81 0.94
CA THR A 147 3.81 -12.28 0.86
C THR A 147 3.82 -10.95 0.16
N ALA A 148 4.64 -10.02 0.64
CA ALA A 148 4.80 -8.71 0.03
C ALA A 148 6.28 -8.36 -0.09
N SER A 149 6.67 -7.81 -1.23
CA SER A 149 8.04 -7.37 -1.49
C SER A 149 8.05 -6.09 -2.30
N LEU A 150 8.96 -5.18 -1.96
CA LEU A 150 9.21 -3.95 -2.71
C LEU A 150 10.57 -4.04 -3.42
N LYS A 151 10.58 -3.89 -4.73
CA LYS A 151 11.79 -3.90 -5.55
C LYS A 151 11.73 -2.79 -6.59
N ASP A 152 12.78 -1.97 -6.64
CA ASP A 152 12.94 -0.91 -7.64
C ASP A 152 11.69 0.00 -7.75
N GLY A 153 11.08 0.32 -6.59
CA GLY A 153 9.85 1.10 -6.52
C GLY A 153 8.57 0.35 -6.91
N ILE A 154 8.63 -0.96 -7.13
CA ILE A 154 7.47 -1.79 -7.44
C ILE A 154 7.17 -2.70 -6.25
N LEU A 155 6.00 -2.48 -5.66
CA LEU A 155 5.44 -3.36 -4.63
C LEU A 155 4.71 -4.52 -5.32
N ASN A 156 5.07 -5.75 -4.94
CA ASN A 156 4.37 -6.96 -5.33
C ASN A 156 3.78 -7.62 -4.08
N VAL A 157 2.47 -7.83 -4.08
CA VAL A 157 1.76 -8.56 -3.02
C VAL A 157 1.17 -9.82 -3.63
N GLN A 158 1.62 -10.98 -3.17
CA GLN A 158 1.12 -12.28 -3.58
C GLN A 158 0.06 -12.74 -2.58
N LEU A 159 -1.10 -13.07 -3.08
CA LEU A 159 -2.32 -13.36 -2.34
C LEU A 159 -2.84 -14.73 -2.76
N PRO A 160 -2.39 -15.83 -2.15
CA PRO A 160 -2.91 -17.16 -2.44
C PRO A 160 -4.43 -17.18 -2.21
N LYS A 161 -5.19 -17.69 -3.17
CA LYS A 161 -6.64 -17.81 -3.04
C LYS A 161 -6.97 -18.74 -1.88
N ALA A 162 -8.02 -18.42 -1.14
CA ALA A 162 -8.54 -19.33 -0.13
C ALA A 162 -9.05 -20.61 -0.83
N GLU A 163 -8.73 -21.78 -0.28
CA GLU A 163 -9.31 -23.01 -0.76
C GLU A 163 -10.83 -22.93 -0.56
N ALA A 164 -11.59 -23.19 -1.62
CA ALA A 164 -13.04 -23.28 -1.52
C ALA A 164 -13.35 -24.39 -0.48
N THR A 165 -13.88 -23.98 0.66
CA THR A 165 -14.38 -24.96 1.66
C THR A 165 -15.47 -25.74 0.95
N LYS A 166 -15.19 -27.01 0.61
CA LYS A 166 -16.25 -27.91 0.13
C LYS A 166 -17.34 -27.88 1.20
N PRO A 167 -18.60 -27.60 0.81
CA PRO A 167 -19.68 -27.72 1.79
C PRO A 167 -19.64 -29.14 2.33
N ALA A 168 -19.57 -29.28 3.64
CA ALA A 168 -19.68 -30.55 4.29
C ALA A 168 -21.03 -31.17 3.85
N THR A 169 -20.95 -32.23 3.06
CA THR A 169 -22.14 -32.99 2.68
C THR A 169 -22.63 -33.58 3.98
N ALA A 170 -23.69 -33.00 4.54
CA ALA A 170 -24.40 -33.59 5.64
C ALA A 170 -24.98 -34.96 5.11
N GLY A 171 -24.30 -36.03 5.45
CA GLY A 171 -24.79 -37.36 5.18
C GLY A 171 -26.08 -37.55 5.95
N THR A 172 -27.21 -37.44 5.28
CA THR A 172 -28.48 -37.93 5.80
C THR A 172 -28.40 -39.43 5.80
N GLN A 173 -28.08 -40.02 6.97
CA GLN A 173 -28.38 -41.42 7.19
C GLN A 173 -29.89 -41.51 7.38
N GLY A 174 -30.58 -41.91 6.35
CA GLY A 174 -31.94 -42.40 6.44
C GLY A 174 -31.93 -43.75 7.12
N ALA A 175 -32.69 -43.89 8.16
CA ALA A 175 -33.04 -45.14 8.78
C ALA A 175 -34.04 -45.90 7.91
#